data_cdfb1830f8de3875bd07c56d9b79dd1e
#
_entry.id   cdfb1830f8de3875bd07c56d9b79dd1e
#
_cell.length_a   1.000
_cell.length_b   1.000
_cell.length_c   1.000
_cell.angle_alpha   90.00
_cell.angle_beta   90.00
_cell.angle_gamma   90.00
#
_symmetry.space_group_name_H-M   'P 1'
#
loop_
_entity.id
_entity.type
_entity.pdbx_description
1 polymer ?
#
loop_
_entity_poly.entity_id
_entity_poly.type
_entity_poly.pdbx_seq_one_letter_code
_entity_poly.pdbx_strand_id
1 'polypeptide(L)'
;MYCKKCGRDLPDNLESCPVCGTPTRKAIRKQRASLTVRCIYAVDFLTFLTGIVHAFLLATASHYVRGTQYGLLEERWHQYALHPALRWVDILFTILLIAMFVFAVLMRYQLMQGNRLGLVFLGIAVGLALLWGIQYPLMTRLVTGIPSRVLGFSLIQAAVFALAAAFPTVYLFRSDEILY
;
A
#
# COMPACT_ATOMS: atom_id res chain seq x y z
N MET A 1 -24.31 21.07 -22.00
CA MET A 1 -22.87 20.85 -22.33
C MET A 1 -22.71 20.38 -23.78
N TYR A 2 -21.53 20.63 -24.43
CA TYR A 2 -21.29 20.20 -25.82
C TYR A 2 -20.59 18.87 -25.91
N CYS A 3 -20.97 18.04 -26.90
CA CYS A 3 -20.20 16.86 -27.26
C CYS A 3 -18.91 17.27 -27.97
N LYS A 4 -17.74 16.90 -27.44
CA LYS A 4 -16.43 17.25 -28.00
C LYS A 4 -16.17 16.63 -29.40
N LYS A 5 -16.89 15.55 -29.76
CA LYS A 5 -16.69 14.85 -31.03
C LYS A 5 -17.62 15.35 -32.17
N CYS A 6 -18.88 15.58 -31.86
CA CYS A 6 -19.88 15.97 -32.89
C CYS A 6 -20.47 17.38 -32.72
N GLY A 7 -20.03 18.14 -31.70
CA GLY A 7 -20.45 19.53 -31.46
C GLY A 7 -21.90 19.72 -30.99
N ARG A 8 -22.67 18.62 -30.83
CA ARG A 8 -24.10 18.72 -30.46
C ARG A 8 -24.24 19.11 -28.98
N ASP A 9 -25.24 19.97 -28.73
CA ASP A 9 -25.69 20.28 -27.38
C ASP A 9 -26.31 19.05 -26.72
N LEU A 10 -25.88 18.77 -25.50
CA LEU A 10 -26.33 17.64 -24.71
C LEU A 10 -26.87 18.13 -23.36
N PRO A 11 -27.99 17.59 -22.90
CA PRO A 11 -28.43 17.80 -21.52
C PRO A 11 -27.39 17.26 -20.54
N ASP A 12 -27.30 17.91 -19.38
CA ASP A 12 -26.24 17.64 -18.40
C ASP A 12 -26.34 16.28 -17.66
N ASN A 13 -27.45 15.57 -17.83
CA ASN A 13 -27.73 14.27 -17.22
C ASN A 13 -27.27 13.07 -18.05
N LEU A 14 -26.88 13.25 -19.31
CA LEU A 14 -26.47 12.13 -20.17
C LEU A 14 -25.06 11.65 -19.87
N GLU A 15 -24.88 10.32 -19.81
CA GLU A 15 -23.57 9.67 -19.65
C GLU A 15 -22.82 9.50 -20.98
N SER A 16 -23.56 9.43 -22.11
CA SER A 16 -22.97 9.34 -23.45
C SER A 16 -23.76 10.16 -24.47
N CYS A 17 -23.08 10.58 -25.53
CA CYS A 17 -23.75 11.29 -26.65
C CYS A 17 -24.60 10.30 -27.44
N PRO A 18 -25.92 10.54 -27.61
CA PRO A 18 -26.82 9.64 -28.35
C PRO A 18 -26.52 9.55 -29.85
N VAL A 19 -25.74 10.50 -30.39
CA VAL A 19 -25.42 10.57 -31.83
C VAL A 19 -24.11 9.85 -32.16
N CYS A 20 -23.05 10.02 -31.34
CA CYS A 20 -21.73 9.48 -31.65
C CYS A 20 -21.20 8.50 -30.60
N GLY A 21 -21.98 8.18 -29.58
CA GLY A 21 -21.62 7.25 -28.53
C GLY A 21 -20.47 7.71 -27.58
N THR A 22 -19.94 8.93 -27.82
CA THR A 22 -18.80 9.42 -27.03
C THR A 22 -19.22 9.67 -25.57
N PRO A 23 -18.50 9.15 -24.57
CA PRO A 23 -18.83 9.38 -23.18
C PRO A 23 -18.71 10.87 -22.82
N THR A 24 -19.64 11.36 -22.02
CA THR A 24 -19.62 12.75 -21.53
C THR A 24 -18.53 12.97 -20.49
N ARG A 25 -18.17 14.24 -20.24
CA ARG A 25 -17.23 14.59 -19.17
C ARG A 25 -17.68 14.04 -17.81
N LYS A 26 -18.99 14.05 -17.55
CA LYS A 26 -19.58 13.53 -16.31
C LYS A 26 -19.36 12.01 -16.17
N ALA A 27 -19.59 11.25 -17.25
CA ALA A 27 -19.36 9.81 -17.25
C ALA A 27 -17.88 9.46 -17.05
N ILE A 28 -16.97 10.17 -17.74
CA ILE A 28 -15.53 9.99 -17.57
C ILE A 28 -15.10 10.31 -16.13
N ARG A 29 -15.63 11.39 -15.54
CA ARG A 29 -15.35 11.78 -14.15
C ARG A 29 -15.82 10.70 -13.18
N LYS A 30 -17.07 10.21 -13.32
CA LYS A 30 -17.63 9.14 -12.50
C LYS A 30 -16.81 7.86 -12.59
N GLN A 31 -16.37 7.48 -13.80
CA GLN A 31 -15.51 6.31 -14.00
C GLN A 31 -14.15 6.45 -13.31
N ARG A 32 -13.51 7.62 -13.42
CA ARG A 32 -12.21 7.89 -12.78
C ARG A 32 -12.32 7.91 -11.26
N ALA A 33 -13.37 8.52 -10.70
CA ALA A 33 -13.62 8.50 -9.25
C ALA A 33 -13.80 7.07 -8.75
N SER A 34 -14.53 6.22 -9.46
CA SER A 34 -14.69 4.80 -9.13
C SER A 34 -13.36 4.03 -9.16
N LEU A 35 -12.49 4.30 -10.14
CA LEU A 35 -11.15 3.68 -10.20
C LEU A 35 -10.28 4.11 -9.02
N THR A 36 -10.30 5.41 -8.66
CA THR A 36 -9.55 5.92 -7.52
C THR A 36 -9.99 5.25 -6.22
N VAL A 37 -11.29 5.12 -5.99
CA VAL A 37 -11.83 4.42 -4.82
C VAL A 37 -11.38 2.96 -4.81
N ARG A 38 -11.42 2.26 -5.94
CA ARG A 38 -10.92 0.87 -6.03
C ARG A 38 -9.43 0.77 -5.70
N CYS A 39 -8.60 1.71 -6.16
CA CYS A 39 -7.18 1.75 -5.82
C CYS A 39 -6.95 1.97 -4.33
N ILE A 40 -7.73 2.84 -3.67
CA ILE A 40 -7.67 3.06 -2.23
C ILE A 40 -7.98 1.76 -1.46
N TYR A 41 -9.06 1.05 -1.85
CA TYR A 41 -9.38 -0.25 -1.25
C TYR A 41 -8.30 -1.30 -1.51
N ALA A 42 -7.69 -1.31 -2.70
CA ALA A 42 -6.59 -2.22 -3.01
C ALA A 42 -5.36 -1.96 -2.12
N VAL A 43 -5.01 -0.69 -1.88
CA VAL A 43 -3.92 -0.31 -0.96
C VAL A 43 -4.22 -0.79 0.46
N ASP A 44 -5.44 -0.55 0.97
CA ASP A 44 -5.85 -1.00 2.30
C ASP A 44 -5.78 -2.53 2.42
N PHE A 45 -6.30 -3.25 1.41
CA PHE A 45 -6.29 -4.71 1.39
C PHE A 45 -4.86 -5.27 1.35
N LEU A 46 -4.01 -4.72 0.49
CA LEU A 46 -2.60 -5.13 0.41
C LEU A 46 -1.86 -4.87 1.72
N THR A 47 -2.12 -3.73 2.38
CA THR A 47 -1.52 -3.41 3.68
C THR A 47 -1.97 -4.40 4.75
N PHE A 48 -3.26 -4.74 4.78
CA PHE A 48 -3.81 -5.72 5.72
C PHE A 48 -3.24 -7.13 5.48
N LEU A 49 -3.23 -7.59 4.23
CA LEU A 49 -2.66 -8.88 3.86
C LEU A 49 -1.17 -8.96 4.21
N THR A 50 -0.42 -7.89 3.93
CA THR A 50 0.97 -7.77 4.33
C THR A 50 1.14 -7.92 5.83
N GLY A 51 0.30 -7.24 6.62
CA GLY A 51 0.30 -7.32 8.07
C GLY A 51 0.13 -8.74 8.59
N ILE A 52 -0.86 -9.46 8.06
CA ILE A 52 -1.13 -10.86 8.46
C ILE A 52 0.05 -11.77 8.11
N VAL A 53 0.54 -11.71 6.87
CA VAL A 53 1.65 -12.55 6.41
C VAL A 53 2.90 -12.32 7.26
N HIS A 54 3.23 -11.06 7.53
CA HIS A 54 4.43 -10.76 8.31
C HIS A 54 4.27 -11.03 9.80
N ALA A 55 3.09 -10.86 10.37
CA ALA A 55 2.81 -11.31 11.73
C ALA A 55 3.02 -12.82 11.87
N PHE A 56 2.56 -13.60 10.90
CA PHE A 56 2.79 -15.05 10.85
C PHE A 56 4.29 -15.38 10.71
N LEU A 57 4.99 -14.74 9.77
CA LEU A 57 6.43 -14.96 9.58
C LEU A 57 7.25 -14.59 10.82
N LEU A 58 6.92 -13.51 11.52
CA LEU A 58 7.53 -13.15 12.79
C LEU A 58 7.26 -14.18 13.89
N ALA A 59 6.01 -14.61 14.03
CA ALA A 59 5.61 -15.59 15.04
C ALA A 59 6.33 -16.93 14.85
N THR A 60 6.56 -17.33 13.60
CA THR A 60 7.17 -18.61 13.24
C THR A 60 8.70 -18.55 13.06
N ALA A 61 9.32 -17.37 13.22
CA ALA A 61 10.73 -17.13 12.91
C ALA A 61 11.18 -17.54 11.49
N SER A 62 10.23 -17.68 10.57
CA SER A 62 10.49 -18.16 9.20
C SER A 62 11.35 -17.18 8.38
N HIS A 63 11.58 -15.98 8.92
CA HIS A 63 12.48 -14.98 8.34
C HIS A 63 13.95 -15.37 8.40
N TYR A 64 14.37 -16.14 9.43
CA TYR A 64 15.79 -16.33 9.77
C TYR A 64 16.37 -17.63 9.25
N VAL A 65 15.58 -18.69 9.11
CA VAL A 65 16.10 -20.04 9.02
C VAL A 65 15.73 -20.82 7.76
N ARG A 66 16.71 -21.58 7.29
CA ARG A 66 16.55 -22.57 6.21
C ARG A 66 16.50 -23.98 6.80
N GLY A 67 15.33 -24.41 7.22
CA GLY A 67 15.16 -25.74 7.80
C GLY A 67 15.37 -25.67 9.31
N THR A 68 14.34 -25.90 10.03
CA THR A 68 14.32 -25.85 11.49
C THR A 68 14.71 -27.21 12.03
N GLN A 69 15.79 -27.27 12.79
CA GLN A 69 16.10 -28.41 13.67
C GLN A 69 15.23 -28.36 14.94
N TYR A 70 14.63 -27.21 15.21
CA TYR A 70 13.81 -26.92 16.40
C TYR A 70 12.36 -26.62 15.99
N GLY A 71 11.44 -26.66 16.95
CA GLY A 71 10.09 -26.16 16.77
C GLY A 71 10.06 -24.66 16.41
N LEU A 72 9.05 -24.21 15.65
CA LEU A 72 9.00 -22.85 15.10
C LEU A 72 9.18 -21.74 16.15
N LEU A 73 8.68 -21.93 17.38
CA LEU A 73 8.83 -20.97 18.47
C LEU A 73 10.20 -21.07 19.14
N GLU A 74 10.72 -22.29 19.29
CA GLU A 74 12.04 -22.55 19.88
C GLU A 74 13.16 -21.97 19.04
N GLU A 75 13.03 -22.05 17.70
CA GLU A 75 13.97 -21.47 16.76
C GLU A 75 14.12 -19.96 16.94
N ARG A 76 13.01 -19.25 17.16
CA ARG A 76 13.04 -17.81 17.44
C ARG A 76 13.84 -17.48 18.68
N TRP A 77 13.64 -18.21 19.77
CA TRP A 77 14.38 -18.00 21.01
C TRP A 77 15.85 -18.35 20.86
N HIS A 78 16.16 -19.40 20.10
CA HIS A 78 17.55 -19.76 19.78
C HIS A 78 18.24 -18.64 18.98
N GLN A 79 17.59 -18.08 17.96
CA GLN A 79 18.14 -16.95 17.20
C GLN A 79 18.34 -15.69 18.05
N TYR A 80 17.44 -15.40 18.98
CA TYR A 80 17.62 -14.29 19.93
C TYR A 80 18.72 -14.52 20.93
N ALA A 81 19.00 -15.77 21.33
CA ALA A 81 20.11 -16.10 22.17
C ALA A 81 21.46 -15.93 21.46
N LEU A 82 21.53 -16.32 20.19
CA LEU A 82 22.71 -16.11 19.34
C LEU A 82 22.95 -14.64 18.97
N HIS A 83 21.87 -13.93 18.70
CA HIS A 83 21.89 -12.55 18.20
C HIS A 83 20.91 -11.66 18.98
N PRO A 84 21.25 -11.17 20.19
CA PRO A 84 20.34 -10.39 21.02
C PRO A 84 19.79 -9.12 20.37
N ALA A 85 20.58 -8.49 19.48
CA ALA A 85 20.16 -7.31 18.74
C ALA A 85 18.98 -7.58 17.78
N LEU A 86 18.77 -8.82 17.37
CA LEU A 86 17.69 -9.22 16.47
C LEU A 86 16.31 -8.94 17.08
N ARG A 87 16.17 -9.03 18.37
CA ARG A 87 14.95 -8.70 19.10
C ARG A 87 14.52 -7.24 18.86
N TRP A 88 15.47 -6.32 18.84
CA TRP A 88 15.21 -4.90 18.57
C TRP A 88 14.84 -4.64 17.12
N VAL A 89 15.46 -5.39 16.20
CA VAL A 89 15.10 -5.34 14.77
C VAL A 89 13.64 -5.76 14.56
N ASP A 90 13.19 -6.83 15.23
CA ASP A 90 11.80 -7.32 15.14
C ASP A 90 10.80 -6.36 15.79
N ILE A 91 11.16 -5.72 16.90
CA ILE A 91 10.33 -4.69 17.53
C ILE A 91 10.16 -3.49 16.58
N LEU A 92 11.27 -3.00 16.02
CA LEU A 92 11.22 -1.89 15.07
C LEU A 92 10.38 -2.23 13.84
N PHE A 93 10.56 -3.42 13.30
CA PHE A 93 9.78 -3.93 12.18
C PHE A 93 8.28 -3.94 12.49
N THR A 94 7.90 -4.43 13.67
CA THR A 94 6.51 -4.47 14.12
C THR A 94 5.91 -3.06 14.28
N ILE A 95 6.68 -2.13 14.85
CA ILE A 95 6.26 -0.73 14.99
C ILE A 95 6.02 -0.09 13.63
N LEU A 96 6.92 -0.27 12.67
CA LEU A 96 6.77 0.26 11.31
C LEU A 96 5.55 -0.34 10.60
N LEU A 97 5.29 -1.63 10.79
CA LEU A 97 4.12 -2.30 10.23
C LEU A 97 2.81 -1.74 10.79
N ILE A 98 2.73 -1.53 12.11
CA ILE A 98 1.57 -0.92 12.76
C ILE A 98 1.38 0.52 12.26
N ALA A 99 2.46 1.30 12.21
CA ALA A 99 2.40 2.68 11.72
C ALA A 99 1.90 2.72 10.26
N MET A 100 2.42 1.87 9.38
CA MET A 100 1.96 1.77 7.99
C MET A 100 0.46 1.49 7.91
N PHE A 101 -0.06 0.56 8.73
CA PHE A 101 -1.48 0.24 8.78
C PHE A 101 -2.32 1.43 9.27
N VAL A 102 -1.90 2.11 10.34
CA VAL A 102 -2.60 3.28 10.87
C VAL A 102 -2.67 4.40 9.82
N PHE A 103 -1.56 4.69 9.13
CA PHE A 103 -1.55 5.72 8.08
C PHE A 103 -2.36 5.34 6.85
N ALA A 104 -2.46 4.05 6.49
CA ALA A 104 -3.34 3.58 5.43
C ALA A 104 -4.82 3.79 5.78
N VAL A 105 -5.22 3.50 7.02
CA VAL A 105 -6.60 3.75 7.49
C VAL A 105 -6.92 5.25 7.54
N LEU A 106 -5.99 6.07 8.05
CA LEU A 106 -6.15 7.53 8.08
C LEU A 106 -6.24 8.13 6.67
N MET A 107 -5.40 7.66 5.75
CA MET A 107 -5.47 8.01 4.33
C MET A 107 -6.87 7.76 3.78
N ARG A 108 -7.39 6.54 3.93
CA ARG A 108 -8.71 6.17 3.47
C ARG A 108 -9.79 7.09 4.06
N TYR A 109 -9.78 7.27 5.37
CA TYR A 109 -10.75 8.10 6.07
C TYR A 109 -10.77 9.53 5.52
N GLN A 110 -9.61 10.16 5.37
CA GLN A 110 -9.48 11.53 4.88
C GLN A 110 -9.88 11.66 3.38
N LEU A 111 -9.45 10.71 2.55
CA LEU A 111 -9.80 10.73 1.12
C LEU A 111 -11.29 10.51 0.89
N MET A 112 -11.95 9.65 1.67
CA MET A 112 -13.39 9.45 1.60
C MET A 112 -14.20 10.67 2.06
N GLN A 113 -13.62 11.53 2.90
CA GLN A 113 -14.20 12.83 3.28
C GLN A 113 -13.85 13.97 2.30
N GLY A 114 -13.15 13.67 1.21
CA GLY A 114 -12.71 14.68 0.27
C GLY A 114 -11.57 15.58 0.75
N ASN A 115 -10.89 15.20 1.84
CA ASN A 115 -9.82 16.01 2.42
C ASN A 115 -8.47 15.69 1.78
N ARG A 116 -7.77 16.73 1.27
CA ARG A 116 -6.43 16.60 0.67
C ARG A 116 -5.34 16.11 1.64
N LEU A 117 -5.57 16.18 2.95
CA LEU A 117 -4.69 15.56 3.96
C LEU A 117 -4.52 14.05 3.74
N GLY A 118 -5.50 13.39 3.13
CA GLY A 118 -5.39 11.99 2.75
C GLY A 118 -4.23 11.70 1.82
N LEU A 119 -3.82 12.64 0.96
CA LEU A 119 -2.64 12.49 0.09
C LEU A 119 -1.33 12.52 0.88
N VAL A 120 -1.28 13.32 1.94
CA VAL A 120 -0.12 13.36 2.85
C VAL A 120 0.01 12.01 3.56
N PHE A 121 -1.09 11.48 4.10
CA PHE A 121 -1.10 10.16 4.74
C PHE A 121 -0.77 9.03 3.76
N LEU A 122 -1.21 9.12 2.49
CA LEU A 122 -0.80 8.20 1.43
C LEU A 122 0.71 8.25 1.21
N GLY A 123 1.30 9.44 1.10
CA GLY A 123 2.75 9.62 0.96
C GLY A 123 3.53 9.02 2.14
N ILE A 124 3.05 9.24 3.37
CA ILE A 124 3.65 8.66 4.58
C ILE A 124 3.53 7.13 4.55
N ALA A 125 2.36 6.58 4.23
CA ALA A 125 2.17 5.14 4.16
C ALA A 125 3.07 4.46 3.12
N VAL A 126 3.25 5.08 1.94
CA VAL A 126 4.18 4.61 0.90
C VAL A 126 5.63 4.70 1.38
N GLY A 127 6.02 5.81 1.99
CA GLY A 127 7.36 5.99 2.55
C GLY A 127 7.68 4.94 3.62
N LEU A 128 6.73 4.68 4.52
CA LEU A 128 6.85 3.64 5.55
C LEU A 128 6.95 2.24 4.94
N ALA A 129 6.17 1.94 3.88
CA ALA A 129 6.23 0.65 3.20
C ALA A 129 7.59 0.41 2.52
N LEU A 130 8.15 1.44 1.89
CA LEU A 130 9.49 1.38 1.29
C LEU A 130 10.58 1.21 2.37
N LEU A 131 10.50 2.02 3.43
CA LEU A 131 11.42 1.93 4.56
C LEU A 131 11.37 0.54 5.20
N TRP A 132 10.17 0.02 5.45
CA TRP A 132 9.95 -1.31 5.98
C TRP A 132 10.50 -2.41 5.07
N GLY A 133 10.25 -2.32 3.75
CA GLY A 133 10.74 -3.29 2.77
C GLY A 133 12.26 -3.38 2.66
N ILE A 134 12.98 -2.29 2.95
CA ILE A 134 14.44 -2.22 2.87
C ILE A 134 15.09 -2.47 4.24
N GLN A 135 14.56 -1.85 5.28
CA GLN A 135 15.14 -1.85 6.62
C GLN A 135 15.28 -3.26 7.19
N TYR A 136 14.22 -4.05 7.10
CA TYR A 136 14.19 -5.36 7.75
C TYR A 136 15.24 -6.34 7.19
N PRO A 137 15.30 -6.60 5.87
CA PRO A 137 16.31 -7.48 5.32
C PRO A 137 17.75 -6.97 5.50
N LEU A 138 17.92 -5.63 5.46
CA LEU A 138 19.23 -5.02 5.66
C LEU A 138 19.72 -5.21 7.10
N MET A 139 18.88 -4.88 8.09
CA MET A 139 19.21 -4.99 9.51
C MET A 139 19.41 -6.45 9.94
N THR A 140 18.56 -7.36 9.44
CA THR A 140 18.71 -8.79 9.69
C THR A 140 20.06 -9.30 9.18
N ARG A 141 20.46 -8.91 7.99
CA ARG A 141 21.75 -9.26 7.41
C ARG A 141 22.94 -8.69 8.21
N LEU A 142 22.82 -7.43 8.65
CA LEU A 142 23.86 -6.79 9.47
C LEU A 142 24.06 -7.46 10.83
N VAL A 143 22.96 -7.92 11.44
CA VAL A 143 22.99 -8.54 12.76
C VAL A 143 23.41 -10.01 12.69
N THR A 144 22.88 -10.78 11.74
CA THR A 144 23.08 -12.23 11.66
C THR A 144 24.17 -12.65 10.68
N GLY A 145 24.60 -11.77 9.79
CA GLY A 145 25.47 -12.10 8.64
C GLY A 145 24.79 -12.93 7.55
N ILE A 146 23.55 -13.37 7.76
CA ILE A 146 22.81 -14.25 6.86
C ILE A 146 21.88 -13.39 5.97
N PRO A 147 21.89 -13.60 4.64
CA PRO A 147 20.96 -12.88 3.75
C PRO A 147 19.51 -13.28 4.06
N SER A 148 18.67 -12.29 4.32
CA SER A 148 17.24 -12.53 4.55
C SER A 148 16.56 -13.08 3.29
N ARG A 149 15.78 -14.15 3.46
CA ARG A 149 14.95 -14.71 2.38
C ARG A 149 13.80 -13.81 1.96
N VAL A 150 13.43 -12.89 2.83
CA VAL A 150 12.28 -12.01 2.65
C VAL A 150 12.63 -10.81 1.76
N LEU A 151 13.91 -10.57 1.44
CA LEU A 151 14.35 -9.40 0.66
C LEU A 151 13.57 -9.26 -0.65
N GLY A 152 13.52 -10.31 -1.46
CA GLY A 152 12.80 -10.28 -2.74
C GLY A 152 11.32 -10.03 -2.57
N PHE A 153 10.70 -10.69 -1.61
CA PHE A 153 9.27 -10.57 -1.33
C PHE A 153 8.91 -9.18 -0.81
N SER A 154 9.66 -8.63 0.14
CA SER A 154 9.41 -7.30 0.68
C SER A 154 9.62 -6.18 -0.35
N LEU A 155 10.60 -6.31 -1.24
CA LEU A 155 10.82 -5.36 -2.34
C LEU A 155 9.68 -5.41 -3.37
N ILE A 156 9.22 -6.61 -3.75
CA ILE A 156 8.06 -6.77 -4.65
C ILE A 156 6.82 -6.15 -4.02
N GLN A 157 6.58 -6.42 -2.74
CA GLN A 157 5.46 -5.86 -2.00
C GLN A 157 5.50 -4.34 -1.93
N ALA A 158 6.66 -3.75 -1.62
CA ALA A 158 6.85 -2.31 -1.61
C ALA A 158 6.60 -1.69 -2.99
N ALA A 159 7.08 -2.34 -4.07
CA ALA A 159 6.85 -1.90 -5.44
C ALA A 159 5.36 -1.95 -5.82
N VAL A 160 4.66 -3.05 -5.52
CA VAL A 160 3.21 -3.19 -5.78
C VAL A 160 2.42 -2.13 -5.01
N PHE A 161 2.77 -1.89 -3.74
CA PHE A 161 2.15 -0.86 -2.93
C PHE A 161 2.36 0.54 -3.52
N ALA A 162 3.59 0.87 -3.91
CA ALA A 162 3.92 2.15 -4.53
C ALA A 162 3.16 2.37 -5.86
N LEU A 163 3.06 1.35 -6.70
CA LEU A 163 2.29 1.40 -7.96
C LEU A 163 0.79 1.59 -7.71
N ALA A 164 0.21 0.84 -6.76
CA ALA A 164 -1.20 0.99 -6.38
C ALA A 164 -1.51 2.38 -5.83
N ALA A 165 -0.57 3.00 -5.13
CA ALA A 165 -0.69 4.34 -4.57
C ALA A 165 -0.43 5.46 -5.59
N ALA A 166 0.35 5.22 -6.64
CA ALA A 166 0.71 6.21 -7.65
C ALA A 166 -0.52 6.74 -8.41
N PHE A 167 -1.45 5.86 -8.79
CA PHE A 167 -2.62 6.25 -9.56
C PHE A 167 -3.53 7.26 -8.82
N PRO A 168 -4.00 7.00 -7.59
CA PRO A 168 -4.81 7.96 -6.87
C PRO A 168 -4.06 9.27 -6.60
N THR A 169 -2.75 9.20 -6.34
CA THR A 169 -1.92 10.40 -6.12
C THR A 169 -1.91 11.28 -7.37
N VAL A 170 -1.54 10.74 -8.54
CA VAL A 170 -1.48 11.50 -9.79
C VAL A 170 -2.86 12.04 -10.17
N TYR A 171 -3.90 11.25 -9.99
CA TYR A 171 -5.27 11.68 -10.30
C TYR A 171 -5.72 12.83 -9.41
N LEU A 172 -5.53 12.72 -8.10
CA LEU A 172 -5.99 13.72 -7.14
C LEU A 172 -5.18 15.01 -7.19
N PHE A 173 -3.88 14.95 -7.54
CA PHE A 173 -3.09 16.16 -7.78
C PHE A 173 -3.49 16.91 -9.05
N ARG A 174 -3.98 16.19 -10.09
CA ARG A 174 -4.38 16.80 -11.35
C ARG A 174 -5.84 17.25 -11.39
N SER A 175 -6.70 16.71 -10.53
CA SER A 175 -8.09 17.12 -10.43
C SER A 175 -8.22 18.13 -9.28
N ASP A 176 -8.65 19.35 -9.61
CA ASP A 176 -9.06 20.33 -8.58
C ASP A 176 -10.34 19.90 -7.85
N GLU A 177 -10.85 18.73 -8.18
CA GLU A 177 -12.11 18.19 -7.67
C GLU A 177 -11.83 17.04 -6.71
N ILE A 178 -12.23 17.28 -5.50
CA ILE A 178 -12.25 16.33 -4.39
C ILE A 178 -13.27 15.21 -4.70
N LEU A 179 -12.96 14.00 -4.30
CA LEU A 179 -13.83 12.82 -4.40
C LEU A 179 -15.17 13.05 -3.69
N TYR A 180 -16.23 13.38 -4.46
CA TYR A 180 -17.61 13.31 -4.02
C TYR A 180 -18.39 12.33 -4.89
#